data_8d49c2a0e1a23d18debec533b83f0786
#
_entry.id   8d49c2a0e1a23d18debec533b83f0786
#
_cell.length_a   1.000
_cell.length_b   1.000
_cell.length_c   1.000
_cell.angle_alpha   90.00
_cell.angle_beta   90.00
_cell.angle_gamma   90.00
#
_symmetry.space_group_name_H-M   'P 1'
#
loop_
_entity.id
_entity.type
_entity.pdbx_description
1 polymer ?
#
loop_
_entity_poly.entity_id
_entity_poly.type
_entity_poly.pdbx_seq_one_letter_code
_entity_poly.pdbx_strand_id
1 'polypeptide(L)'
;FEEIGDNCYIEPPLHANWGGKFVHWGSNIYANFNLTMVDDTHIYVGDYTMFGPNVTLATAGHPIDADLRKQGYQYNAPITIGKNCWIGAGVTILPGVTIGDNTVIGAGSMVATDIPSNVVAVGNPCKVLREVNERDAKYYFKDHRIDFFQYNNVSKND
;
A
#
# COMPACT_ATOMS: atom_id res chain seq x y z
N PHE A 1 -0.41 -0.40 -17.11
CA PHE A 1 -0.62 -1.51 -16.17
C PHE A 1 -1.07 -2.74 -16.94
N GLU A 2 -0.68 -3.90 -16.47
CA GLU A 2 -1.16 -5.18 -17.03
C GLU A 2 -2.69 -5.28 -16.89
N GLU A 3 -3.17 -4.94 -15.68
CA GLU A 3 -4.58 -4.85 -15.37
C GLU A 3 -4.86 -3.63 -14.50
N ILE A 4 -5.96 -2.96 -14.74
CA ILE A 4 -6.48 -1.89 -13.88
C ILE A 4 -8.01 -1.88 -13.96
N GLY A 5 -8.65 -1.94 -12.81
CA GLY A 5 -10.11 -1.89 -12.70
C GLY A 5 -10.67 -0.47 -12.86
N ASP A 6 -11.95 -0.35 -12.63
CA ASP A 6 -12.69 0.91 -12.79
C ASP A 6 -12.45 1.89 -11.62
N ASN A 7 -12.65 3.18 -11.89
CA ASN A 7 -12.62 4.26 -10.90
C ASN A 7 -11.33 4.37 -10.10
N CYS A 8 -10.19 4.02 -10.71
CA CYS A 8 -8.89 4.23 -10.10
C CYS A 8 -8.41 5.65 -10.36
N TYR A 9 -7.79 6.28 -9.36
CA TYR A 9 -7.21 7.61 -9.47
C TYR A 9 -5.78 7.64 -8.95
N ILE A 10 -4.88 8.23 -9.74
CA ILE A 10 -3.45 8.34 -9.42
C ILE A 10 -3.06 9.80 -9.50
N GLU A 11 -2.65 10.37 -8.36
CA GLU A 11 -2.04 11.70 -8.34
C GLU A 11 -0.64 11.65 -8.96
N PRO A 12 -0.36 12.47 -9.97
CA PRO A 12 0.98 12.49 -10.55
C PRO A 12 2.00 13.17 -9.61
N PRO A 13 3.31 12.86 -9.74
CA PRO A 13 3.87 11.85 -10.64
C PRO A 13 3.75 10.43 -10.09
N LEU A 14 3.70 9.46 -11.00
CA LEU A 14 3.85 8.04 -10.76
C LEU A 14 5.21 7.58 -11.29
N HIS A 15 5.89 6.72 -10.55
CA HIS A 15 7.17 6.16 -10.94
C HIS A 15 7.09 4.63 -11.03
N ALA A 16 7.43 4.07 -12.18
CA ALA A 16 7.50 2.62 -12.39
C ALA A 16 8.63 2.31 -13.38
N ASN A 17 9.57 1.43 -13.00
CA ASN A 17 10.73 1.16 -13.85
C ASN A 17 10.39 0.39 -15.13
N TRP A 18 9.34 -0.44 -15.13
CA TRP A 18 8.80 -1.09 -16.34
C TRP A 18 7.48 -0.45 -16.81
N GLY A 19 7.17 0.76 -16.34
CA GLY A 19 5.97 1.49 -16.73
C GLY A 19 4.66 0.90 -16.24
N GLY A 20 4.70 0.05 -15.22
CA GLY A 20 3.54 -0.66 -14.69
C GLY A 20 3.22 -1.98 -15.41
N LYS A 21 4.12 -2.49 -16.23
CA LYS A 21 3.91 -3.72 -17.02
C LYS A 21 3.49 -4.93 -16.19
N PHE A 22 3.93 -5.01 -14.94
CA PHE A 22 3.62 -6.12 -14.04
C PHE A 22 2.67 -5.72 -12.90
N VAL A 23 1.92 -4.63 -13.08
CA VAL A 23 1.02 -4.10 -12.05
C VAL A 23 -0.43 -4.49 -12.34
N HIS A 24 -1.07 -5.10 -11.36
CA HIS A 24 -2.45 -5.56 -11.39
C HIS A 24 -3.25 -4.86 -10.28
N TRP A 25 -4.13 -3.95 -10.66
CA TRP A 25 -4.97 -3.22 -9.75
C TRP A 25 -6.44 -3.60 -9.92
N GLY A 26 -7.13 -3.80 -8.80
CA GLY A 26 -8.57 -3.86 -8.76
C GLY A 26 -9.23 -2.52 -9.04
N SER A 27 -10.47 -2.36 -8.61
CA SER A 27 -11.27 -1.15 -8.82
C SER A 27 -11.27 -0.22 -7.61
N ASN A 28 -11.57 1.07 -7.83
CA ASN A 28 -11.70 2.09 -6.80
C ASN A 28 -10.43 2.30 -5.96
N ILE A 29 -9.27 2.19 -6.58
CA ILE A 29 -7.98 2.42 -5.92
C ILE A 29 -7.60 3.88 -6.05
N TYR A 30 -7.16 4.46 -4.94
CA TYR A 30 -6.60 5.81 -4.90
C TYR A 30 -5.11 5.75 -4.56
N ALA A 31 -4.28 6.38 -5.36
CA ALA A 31 -2.86 6.58 -5.07
C ALA A 31 -2.51 8.06 -5.03
N ASN A 32 -1.93 8.50 -3.93
CA ASN A 32 -1.39 9.84 -3.80
C ASN A 32 -0.06 9.97 -4.57
N PHE A 33 0.45 11.20 -4.69
CA PHE A 33 1.62 11.53 -5.50
C PHE A 33 2.89 10.80 -5.05
N ASN A 34 3.80 10.60 -6.01
CA ASN A 34 5.08 9.91 -5.84
C ASN A 34 4.94 8.44 -5.43
N LEU A 35 3.86 7.75 -5.82
CA LEU A 35 3.86 6.30 -5.72
C LEU A 35 4.97 5.76 -6.61
N THR A 36 5.90 5.01 -6.01
CA THR A 36 7.05 4.42 -6.67
C THR A 36 6.93 2.91 -6.69
N MET A 37 6.94 2.32 -7.87
CA MET A 37 6.85 0.88 -8.08
C MET A 37 8.12 0.39 -8.80
N VAL A 38 8.91 -0.42 -8.09
CA VAL A 38 9.99 -1.20 -8.69
C VAL A 38 9.34 -2.50 -9.17
N ASP A 39 8.71 -2.41 -10.34
CA ASP A 39 7.85 -3.45 -10.92
C ASP A 39 8.65 -4.45 -11.79
N ASP A 40 9.73 -5.02 -11.23
CA ASP A 40 10.53 -6.07 -11.89
C ASP A 40 9.80 -7.42 -11.91
N THR A 41 8.80 -7.61 -11.05
CA THR A 41 7.79 -8.67 -11.10
C THR A 41 6.47 -8.13 -10.59
N HIS A 42 5.48 -9.01 -10.41
CA HIS A 42 4.09 -8.64 -10.21
C HIS A 42 3.82 -7.90 -8.90
N ILE A 43 2.97 -6.87 -8.99
CA ILE A 43 2.39 -6.13 -7.87
C ILE A 43 0.88 -6.24 -8.00
N TYR A 44 0.24 -6.88 -7.02
CA TYR A 44 -1.21 -7.05 -6.96
C TYR A 44 -1.81 -6.14 -5.88
N VAL A 45 -2.84 -5.39 -6.23
CA VAL A 45 -3.54 -4.49 -5.29
C VAL A 45 -5.05 -4.73 -5.40
N GLY A 46 -5.68 -5.06 -4.29
CA GLY A 46 -7.11 -5.30 -4.20
C GLY A 46 -7.95 -4.02 -4.21
N ASP A 47 -9.25 -4.19 -4.48
CA ASP A 47 -10.22 -3.09 -4.60
C ASP A 47 -10.24 -2.18 -3.37
N TYR A 48 -10.56 -0.90 -3.56
CA TYR A 48 -10.72 0.11 -2.51
C TYR A 48 -9.47 0.38 -1.66
N THR A 49 -8.30 -0.06 -2.10
CA THR A 49 -7.04 0.24 -1.40
C THR A 49 -6.58 1.66 -1.69
N MET A 50 -6.05 2.32 -0.66
CA MET A 50 -5.60 3.71 -0.71
C MET A 50 -4.13 3.81 -0.34
N PHE A 51 -3.38 4.59 -1.13
CA PHE A 51 -1.97 4.89 -0.87
C PHE A 51 -1.80 6.36 -0.50
N GLY A 52 -1.12 6.62 0.61
CA GLY A 52 -0.58 7.94 0.94
C GLY A 52 0.56 8.35 0.01
N PRO A 53 1.04 9.60 0.11
CA PRO A 53 2.15 10.07 -0.72
C PRO A 53 3.47 9.37 -0.39
N ASN A 54 4.37 9.31 -1.38
CA ASN A 54 5.71 8.77 -1.24
C ASN A 54 5.78 7.30 -0.78
N VAL A 55 4.82 6.49 -1.17
CA VAL A 55 4.86 5.03 -0.93
C VAL A 55 5.77 4.36 -1.96
N THR A 56 6.55 3.38 -1.51
CA THR A 56 7.43 2.57 -2.35
C THR A 56 7.06 1.10 -2.27
N LEU A 57 6.82 0.47 -3.41
CA LEU A 57 6.59 -0.96 -3.59
C LEU A 57 7.78 -1.54 -4.35
N ALA A 58 8.66 -2.29 -3.67
CA ALA A 58 9.87 -2.83 -4.27
C ALA A 58 9.76 -4.35 -4.43
N THR A 59 9.67 -4.83 -5.66
CA THR A 59 9.63 -6.28 -5.93
C THR A 59 11.01 -6.89 -6.14
N ALA A 60 12.05 -6.07 -6.27
CA ALA A 60 13.42 -6.48 -6.56
C ALA A 60 14.35 -6.31 -5.36
N GLY A 61 15.31 -7.21 -5.25
CA GLY A 61 16.39 -7.13 -4.27
C GLY A 61 17.67 -7.79 -4.78
N HIS A 62 18.74 -7.60 -4.04
CA HIS A 62 20.05 -8.15 -4.38
C HIS A 62 20.58 -9.05 -3.26
N PRO A 63 21.46 -10.02 -3.58
CA PRO A 63 22.12 -10.87 -2.57
C PRO A 63 22.91 -10.03 -1.55
N ILE A 64 22.95 -10.51 -0.32
CA ILE A 64 23.78 -9.91 0.75
C ILE A 64 25.29 -10.08 0.43
N ASP A 65 25.65 -11.19 -0.22
CA ASP A 65 27.02 -11.45 -0.63
C ASP A 65 27.48 -10.45 -1.70
N ALA A 66 28.64 -9.82 -1.44
CA ALA A 66 29.16 -8.76 -2.30
C ALA A 66 29.63 -9.28 -3.69
N ASP A 67 30.17 -10.50 -3.74
CA ASP A 67 30.66 -11.06 -5.00
C ASP A 67 29.51 -11.48 -5.91
N LEU A 68 28.41 -11.96 -5.35
CA LEU A 68 27.18 -12.22 -6.11
C LEU A 68 26.59 -10.90 -6.66
N ARG A 69 26.54 -9.83 -5.87
CA ARG A 69 26.10 -8.53 -6.37
C ARG A 69 26.97 -8.00 -7.50
N LYS A 70 28.30 -8.15 -7.37
CA LYS A 70 29.26 -7.76 -8.41
C LYS A 70 29.03 -8.50 -9.72
N GLN A 71 28.56 -9.74 -9.66
CA GLN A 71 28.20 -10.54 -10.83
C GLN A 71 26.82 -10.20 -11.40
N GLY A 72 26.09 -9.26 -10.81
CA GLY A 72 24.80 -8.79 -11.27
C GLY A 72 23.60 -9.63 -10.82
N TYR A 73 23.75 -10.51 -9.83
CA TYR A 73 22.60 -11.28 -9.32
C TYR A 73 21.56 -10.37 -8.67
N GLN A 74 20.30 -10.68 -8.99
CA GLN A 74 19.10 -10.04 -8.48
C GLN A 74 18.04 -11.11 -8.23
N TYR A 75 17.18 -10.90 -7.26
CA TYR A 75 15.97 -11.70 -7.08
C TYR A 75 14.74 -10.80 -7.15
N ASN A 76 13.65 -11.35 -7.62
CA ASN A 76 12.36 -10.67 -7.70
C ASN A 76 11.31 -11.52 -6.99
N ALA A 77 10.49 -10.89 -6.14
CA ALA A 77 9.40 -11.55 -5.46
C ALA A 77 8.16 -10.64 -5.46
N PRO A 78 6.97 -11.19 -5.82
CA PRO A 78 5.78 -10.39 -6.00
C PRO A 78 5.30 -9.77 -4.68
N ILE A 79 4.65 -8.61 -4.77
CA ILE A 79 3.96 -7.97 -3.66
C ILE A 79 2.46 -8.15 -3.86
N THR A 80 1.77 -8.51 -2.78
CA THR A 80 0.30 -8.60 -2.77
C THR A 80 -0.28 -7.74 -1.66
N ILE A 81 -1.16 -6.81 -2.02
CA ILE A 81 -1.90 -5.97 -1.08
C ILE A 81 -3.38 -6.29 -1.26
N GLY A 82 -4.04 -6.64 -0.17
CA GLY A 82 -5.45 -7.00 -0.17
C GLY A 82 -6.40 -5.84 -0.47
N LYS A 83 -7.68 -6.07 -0.25
CA LYS A 83 -8.75 -5.09 -0.46
C LYS A 83 -8.91 -4.17 0.76
N ASN A 84 -9.42 -2.96 0.53
CA ASN A 84 -9.71 -1.99 1.59
C ASN A 84 -8.51 -1.69 2.50
N CYS A 85 -7.30 -1.72 1.99
CA CYS A 85 -6.12 -1.38 2.76
C CYS A 85 -5.87 0.13 2.73
N TRP A 86 -5.31 0.66 3.80
CA TRP A 86 -4.76 2.00 3.83
C TRP A 86 -3.26 1.94 4.09
N ILE A 87 -2.49 2.29 3.07
CA ILE A 87 -1.03 2.34 3.13
C ILE A 87 -0.62 3.79 3.37
N GLY A 88 -0.13 4.07 4.56
CA GLY A 88 0.21 5.42 5.02
C GLY A 88 1.36 6.07 4.24
N ALA A 89 1.50 7.39 4.38
CA ALA A 89 2.55 8.15 3.71
C ALA A 89 3.96 7.63 4.02
N GLY A 90 4.83 7.56 3.02
CA GLY A 90 6.23 7.16 3.18
C GLY A 90 6.46 5.70 3.56
N VAL A 91 5.45 4.85 3.42
CA VAL A 91 5.60 3.40 3.64
C VAL A 91 6.47 2.79 2.55
N THR A 92 7.36 1.88 2.95
CA THR A 92 8.12 1.03 2.04
C THR A 92 7.73 -0.43 2.23
N ILE A 93 7.38 -1.12 1.15
CA ILE A 93 7.04 -2.56 1.15
C ILE A 93 8.12 -3.31 0.38
N LEU A 94 8.71 -4.31 1.02
CA LEU A 94 9.82 -5.09 0.49
C LEU A 94 9.36 -6.30 -0.34
N PRO A 95 10.28 -6.90 -1.14
CA PRO A 95 9.94 -8.01 -2.02
C PRO A 95 9.29 -9.19 -1.29
N GLY A 96 8.26 -9.77 -1.91
CA GLY A 96 7.60 -10.99 -1.43
C GLY A 96 6.56 -10.78 -0.33
N VAL A 97 6.30 -9.55 0.09
CA VAL A 97 5.36 -9.25 1.18
C VAL A 97 3.91 -9.38 0.71
N THR A 98 3.10 -10.01 1.55
CA THR A 98 1.64 -10.04 1.45
C THR A 98 1.02 -9.25 2.60
N ILE A 99 0.13 -8.30 2.29
CA ILE A 99 -0.70 -7.57 3.25
C ILE A 99 -2.15 -8.01 3.07
N GLY A 100 -2.76 -8.51 4.14
CA GLY A 100 -4.14 -8.98 4.12
C GLY A 100 -5.17 -7.86 4.02
N ASP A 101 -6.43 -8.22 3.76
CA ASP A 101 -7.54 -7.29 3.58
C ASP A 101 -7.82 -6.43 4.82
N ASN A 102 -8.42 -5.26 4.61
CA ASN A 102 -8.87 -4.35 5.67
C ASN A 102 -7.75 -3.93 6.65
N THR A 103 -6.52 -3.85 6.17
CA THR A 103 -5.34 -3.57 7.00
C THR A 103 -4.86 -2.14 6.80
N VAL A 104 -4.44 -1.53 7.90
CA VAL A 104 -3.85 -0.19 7.91
C VAL A 104 -2.36 -0.31 8.21
N ILE A 105 -1.53 0.25 7.33
CA ILE A 105 -0.08 0.40 7.56
C ILE A 105 0.21 1.86 7.90
N GLY A 106 0.70 2.10 9.11
CA GLY A 106 0.98 3.45 9.59
C GLY A 106 2.11 4.14 8.80
N ALA A 107 2.02 5.47 8.68
CA ALA A 107 2.98 6.26 7.93
C ALA A 107 4.43 6.02 8.36
N GLY A 108 5.36 6.02 7.40
CA GLY A 108 6.79 5.83 7.63
C GLY A 108 7.20 4.39 7.97
N SER A 109 6.29 3.43 7.89
CA SER A 109 6.60 2.03 8.20
C SER A 109 7.42 1.36 7.09
N MET A 110 8.26 0.39 7.49
CA MET A 110 8.99 -0.48 6.57
C MET A 110 8.49 -1.92 6.74
N VAL A 111 7.78 -2.43 5.74
CA VAL A 111 7.13 -3.74 5.77
C VAL A 111 8.04 -4.78 5.12
N ALA A 112 8.66 -5.61 5.95
CA ALA A 112 9.60 -6.66 5.54
C ALA A 112 9.04 -8.07 5.65
N THR A 113 7.88 -8.23 6.30
CA THR A 113 7.22 -9.53 6.51
C THR A 113 5.72 -9.38 6.28
N ASP A 114 5.04 -10.50 6.02
CA ASP A 114 3.60 -10.52 5.80
C ASP A 114 2.83 -9.92 6.99
N ILE A 115 1.76 -9.19 6.66
CA ILE A 115 0.86 -8.59 7.64
C ILE A 115 -0.53 -9.21 7.46
N PRO A 116 -1.15 -9.73 8.53
CA PRO A 116 -2.47 -10.34 8.43
C PRO A 116 -3.58 -9.34 8.13
N SER A 117 -4.76 -9.84 7.80
CA SER A 117 -5.97 -9.03 7.59
C SER A 117 -6.50 -8.41 8.90
N ASN A 118 -7.25 -7.32 8.77
CA ASN A 118 -7.99 -6.68 9.86
C ASN A 118 -7.13 -6.16 11.01
N VAL A 119 -5.95 -5.64 10.71
CA VAL A 119 -5.01 -5.10 11.71
C VAL A 119 -4.56 -3.69 11.37
N VAL A 120 -4.06 -3.01 12.40
CA VAL A 120 -3.22 -1.82 12.27
C VAL A 120 -1.77 -2.25 12.56
N ALA A 121 -0.87 -2.04 11.61
CA ALA A 121 0.55 -2.35 11.75
C ALA A 121 1.39 -1.09 11.54
N VAL A 122 2.47 -0.94 12.30
CA VAL A 122 3.30 0.28 12.29
C VAL A 122 4.77 -0.02 12.54
N GLY A 123 5.62 0.87 12.13
CA GLY A 123 7.00 0.95 12.55
C GLY A 123 8.04 0.45 11.56
N ASN A 124 9.29 0.48 11.98
CA ASN A 124 10.45 -0.02 11.26
C ASN A 124 11.32 -0.90 12.19
N PRO A 125 11.31 -2.24 12.04
CA PRO A 125 10.44 -3.01 11.13
C PRO A 125 8.96 -2.92 11.52
N CYS A 126 8.08 -2.98 10.52
CA CYS A 126 6.64 -2.92 10.72
C CYS A 126 6.14 -4.14 11.50
N LYS A 127 5.34 -3.89 12.54
CA LYS A 127 4.73 -4.93 13.39
C LYS A 127 3.26 -4.63 13.61
N VAL A 128 2.46 -5.68 13.80
CA VAL A 128 1.07 -5.54 14.21
C VAL A 128 1.00 -4.80 15.56
N LEU A 129 0.30 -3.68 15.57
CA LEU A 129 0.04 -2.89 16.76
C LEU A 129 -1.21 -3.38 17.49
N ARG A 130 -2.30 -3.61 16.72
CA ARG A 130 -3.59 -4.08 17.23
C ARG A 130 -4.50 -4.58 16.10
N GLU A 131 -5.55 -5.25 16.46
CA GLU A 131 -6.66 -5.56 15.55
C GLU A 131 -7.55 -4.32 15.32
N VAL A 132 -8.17 -4.25 14.14
CA VAL A 132 -9.28 -3.34 13.87
C VAL A 132 -10.49 -3.81 14.67
N ASN A 133 -11.22 -2.88 15.32
CA ASN A 133 -12.33 -3.22 16.20
C ASN A 133 -13.52 -2.26 16.04
N GLU A 134 -14.60 -2.49 16.80
CA GLU A 134 -15.83 -1.70 16.73
C GLU A 134 -15.66 -0.20 17.02
N ARG A 135 -14.62 0.19 17.78
CA ARG A 135 -14.32 1.60 18.04
C ARG A 135 -13.94 2.31 16.73
N ASP A 136 -13.22 1.64 15.83
CA ASP A 136 -12.79 2.20 14.56
C ASP A 136 -13.96 2.53 13.64
N ALA A 137 -15.10 1.86 13.79
CA ALA A 137 -16.33 2.17 13.07
C ALA A 137 -17.11 3.37 13.67
N LYS A 138 -16.80 3.78 14.90
CA LYS A 138 -17.49 4.86 15.60
C LYS A 138 -16.72 6.17 15.62
N TYR A 139 -15.40 6.10 15.56
CA TYR A 139 -14.52 7.26 15.65
C TYR A 139 -13.55 7.26 14.48
N TYR A 140 -13.61 8.30 13.65
CA TYR A 140 -12.74 8.41 12.48
C TYR A 140 -11.36 8.98 12.80
N PHE A 141 -11.23 9.75 13.89
CA PHE A 141 -9.95 10.31 14.34
C PHE A 141 -10.00 10.62 15.84
N LYS A 142 -9.13 9.98 16.63
CA LYS A 142 -9.08 10.12 18.10
C LYS A 142 -10.46 9.89 18.72
N ASP A 143 -11.05 10.94 19.32
CA ASP A 143 -12.38 10.91 19.95
C ASP A 143 -13.45 11.59 19.09
N HIS A 144 -13.13 11.92 17.82
CA HIS A 144 -14.08 12.50 16.88
C HIS A 144 -15.00 11.42 16.32
N ARG A 145 -16.25 11.48 16.68
CA ARG A 145 -17.28 10.57 16.18
C ARG A 145 -17.59 10.85 14.72
N ILE A 146 -17.92 9.80 13.99
CA ILE A 146 -18.48 9.93 12.64
C ILE A 146 -19.88 10.54 12.78
N ASP A 147 -20.05 11.74 12.26
CA ASP A 147 -21.34 12.38 12.09
C ASP A 147 -21.77 12.32 10.62
N PHE A 148 -22.54 11.30 10.28
CA PHE A 148 -23.03 11.11 8.92
C PHE A 148 -23.85 12.29 8.38
N PHE A 149 -24.39 13.15 9.26
CA PHE A 149 -25.15 14.33 8.86
C PHE A 149 -24.23 15.45 8.36
N GLN A 150 -23.09 15.67 8.98
CA GLN A 150 -22.08 16.63 8.54
C GLN A 150 -21.37 16.18 7.26
N TYR A 151 -21.07 14.90 7.13
CA TYR A 151 -20.41 14.33 5.95
C TYR A 151 -21.25 14.55 4.67
N ASN A 152 -22.56 14.35 4.75
CA ASN A 152 -23.46 14.58 3.61
C ASN A 152 -23.63 16.06 3.22
N ASN A 153 -23.24 16.98 4.08
CA ASN A 153 -23.32 18.43 3.81
C ASN A 153 -22.01 19.00 3.25
N VAL A 154 -20.86 18.40 3.54
CA VAL A 154 -19.55 18.83 3.00
C VAL A 154 -19.44 18.44 1.52
N SER A 155 -19.95 17.28 1.14
CA SER A 155 -19.89 16.78 -0.25
C SER A 155 -20.89 17.46 -1.22
N LYS A 156 -21.70 18.41 -0.74
CA LYS A 156 -22.67 19.15 -1.58
C LYS A 156 -22.27 20.60 -1.88
N ASN A 157 -21.14 21.06 -1.35
CA ASN A 157 -20.69 22.45 -1.47
C ASN A 157 -19.36 22.63 -2.23
N ASP A 158 -18.84 21.57 -2.88
CA ASP A 158 -17.67 21.62 -3.77
C ASP A 158 -18.06 21.39 -5.23
#